data_5021984e89dd029f5d3fcc1c330726a2
#
_entry.id   5021984e89dd029f5d3fcc1c330726a2
#
_cell.length_a   1.000
_cell.length_b   1.000
_cell.length_c   1.000
_cell.angle_alpha   90.00
_cell.angle_beta   90.00
_cell.angle_gamma   90.00
#
_symmetry.space_group_name_H-M   'P 1'
#
loop_
_entity.id
_entity.type
_entity.pdbx_description
1 polymer ?
#
loop_
_entity_poly.entity_id
_entity_poly.type
_entity_poly.pdbx_seq_one_letter_code
_entity_poly.pdbx_strand_id
1 'polypeptide(L)'
;MYKRQTEQSPTPIISIENLDNYIHDNKVSVKDLYLQISSMGNEKPDIVEGNDLPDFNPDDEYLQEIKSPIFYAVQKNINIQTGQPTILDFDMQRISQRINIVFNIRTEGNIKREDLAAPIIELSGACGRFNIADACLDTTRLYRMAHQVQPDEFTQTGEGTYRCVVHFHTLGVIPSAAKGHLNGPGILQVALQVSTPQLDSSGAPVVDEEGNPVKNSRYIYGAINPYDELTAAQLIEVRDGKIYLRYSKEDVNIEITTPLVIKADQIVPNDTGMGWQPHDPTNPDDDIIIEI
;
A
#
# COMPACT_ATOMS: atom_id res chain seq x y z
N MET A 1 6.34 30.03 36.28
CA MET A 1 6.60 30.30 34.85
C MET A 1 6.14 29.07 34.02
N TYR A 2 4.87 29.08 33.62
CA TYR A 2 4.30 27.95 32.83
C TYR A 2 4.73 28.11 31.38
N LYS A 3 5.59 27.21 30.87
CA LYS A 3 5.81 27.06 29.45
C LYS A 3 4.54 26.43 28.82
N ARG A 4 3.76 27.23 28.09
CA ARG A 4 2.79 26.67 27.13
C ARG A 4 3.58 25.86 26.12
N GLN A 5 3.44 24.53 26.14
CA GLN A 5 3.69 23.71 24.98
C GLN A 5 2.67 24.14 23.93
N THR A 6 3.13 24.76 22.87
CA THR A 6 2.35 24.92 21.66
C THR A 6 2.16 23.52 21.10
N GLU A 7 0.98 22.93 21.33
CA GLU A 7 0.54 21.76 20.57
C GLU A 7 0.64 22.17 19.09
N GLN A 8 1.59 21.58 18.37
CA GLN A 8 1.61 21.67 16.93
C GLN A 8 0.31 21.03 16.43
N SER A 9 -0.51 21.81 15.75
CA SER A 9 -1.69 21.25 15.09
C SER A 9 -1.22 20.11 14.18
N PRO A 10 -1.86 18.94 14.23
CA PRO A 10 -1.46 17.81 13.40
C PRO A 10 -1.46 18.25 11.93
N THR A 11 -0.42 17.88 11.19
CA THR A 11 -0.32 18.16 9.76
C THR A 11 -1.56 17.57 9.08
N PRO A 12 -2.30 18.36 8.28
CA PRO A 12 -3.48 17.85 7.62
C PRO A 12 -3.11 16.72 6.67
N ILE A 13 -3.88 15.61 6.67
CA ILE A 13 -3.67 14.47 5.79
C ILE A 13 -3.78 14.88 4.31
N ILE A 14 -4.64 15.87 4.03
CA ILE A 14 -4.92 16.36 2.68
C ILE A 14 -4.72 17.87 2.68
N SER A 15 -3.98 18.36 1.71
CA SER A 15 -3.74 19.80 1.49
C SER A 15 -3.84 20.14 0.00
N ILE A 16 -3.97 21.41 -0.31
CA ILE A 16 -3.83 21.94 -1.68
C ILE A 16 -2.54 22.71 -1.74
N GLU A 17 -1.57 22.17 -2.46
CA GLU A 17 -0.28 22.82 -2.69
C GLU A 17 -0.46 24.10 -3.50
N ASN A 18 0.29 25.13 -3.16
CA ASN A 18 0.27 26.46 -3.77
C ASN A 18 -1.04 27.26 -3.62
N LEU A 19 -2.01 26.81 -2.81
CA LEU A 19 -3.29 27.50 -2.66
C LEU A 19 -3.11 28.94 -2.16
N ASP A 20 -2.28 29.15 -1.15
CA ASP A 20 -2.04 30.49 -0.58
C ASP A 20 -1.40 31.42 -1.60
N ASN A 21 -0.43 30.94 -2.36
CA ASN A 21 0.21 31.70 -3.44
C ASN A 21 -0.77 32.05 -4.56
N TYR A 22 -1.70 31.15 -4.87
CA TYR A 22 -2.76 31.37 -5.86
C TYR A 22 -3.75 32.44 -5.39
N ILE A 23 -4.17 32.38 -4.12
CA ILE A 23 -5.20 33.30 -3.58
C ILE A 23 -4.61 34.69 -3.34
N HIS A 24 -3.41 34.78 -2.78
CA HIS A 24 -2.87 36.06 -2.29
C HIS A 24 -1.91 36.73 -3.25
N ASP A 25 -1.11 36.01 -3.98
CA ASP A 25 -0.03 36.58 -4.78
C ASP A 25 -0.31 36.68 -6.27
N ASN A 26 -1.33 36.02 -6.79
CA ASN A 26 -1.65 35.89 -8.24
C ASN A 26 -0.44 35.46 -9.10
N LYS A 27 0.56 34.79 -8.49
CA LYS A 27 1.80 34.38 -9.16
C LYS A 27 1.74 32.95 -9.66
N VAL A 28 0.73 32.19 -9.22
CA VAL A 28 0.56 30.77 -9.51
C VAL A 28 -0.66 30.58 -10.36
N SER A 29 -0.54 29.77 -11.41
CA SER A 29 -1.68 29.42 -12.25
C SER A 29 -2.51 28.33 -11.56
N VAL A 30 -3.80 28.27 -11.87
CA VAL A 30 -4.66 27.13 -11.46
C VAL A 30 -4.07 25.77 -11.91
N LYS A 31 -3.25 25.76 -12.95
CA LYS A 31 -2.55 24.57 -13.44
C LYS A 31 -1.47 24.06 -12.47
N ASP A 32 -1.03 24.91 -11.56
CA ASP A 32 0.00 24.60 -10.57
C ASP A 32 -0.61 24.24 -9.21
N LEU A 33 -1.94 24.09 -9.14
CA LEU A 33 -2.64 23.63 -7.96
C LEU A 33 -2.73 22.11 -7.95
N TYR A 34 -2.25 21.51 -6.87
CA TYR A 34 -2.31 20.08 -6.64
C TYR A 34 -3.01 19.78 -5.31
N LEU A 35 -3.96 18.87 -5.34
CA LEU A 35 -4.37 18.18 -4.12
C LEU A 35 -3.26 17.18 -3.78
N GLN A 36 -2.78 17.24 -2.54
CA GLN A 36 -1.69 16.40 -2.07
C GLN A 36 -2.10 15.66 -0.79
N ILE A 37 -1.81 14.37 -0.75
CA ILE A 37 -1.84 13.56 0.46
C ILE A 37 -0.48 13.68 1.14
N SER A 38 -0.46 13.87 2.46
CA SER A 38 0.77 14.00 3.21
C SER A 38 1.60 12.72 3.14
N SER A 39 2.89 12.89 2.90
CA SER A 39 3.88 11.84 3.08
C SER A 39 4.28 11.75 4.55
N MET A 40 4.52 10.55 5.02
CA MET A 40 5.12 10.28 6.34
C MET A 40 6.66 10.32 6.28
N GLY A 41 7.22 10.67 5.12
CA GLY A 41 8.65 10.51 4.88
C GLY A 41 9.03 9.03 4.88
N ASN A 42 10.27 8.75 5.29
CA ASN A 42 10.76 7.37 5.44
C ASN A 42 10.39 6.78 6.83
N GLU A 43 9.64 7.55 7.64
CA GLU A 43 9.11 7.03 8.90
C GLU A 43 8.08 5.94 8.59
N LYS A 44 8.31 4.75 9.13
CA LYS A 44 7.33 3.67 9.03
C LYS A 44 6.06 4.08 9.72
N PRO A 45 4.89 3.76 9.15
CA PRO A 45 3.63 3.95 9.86
C PRO A 45 3.71 3.29 11.25
N ASP A 46 3.10 3.92 12.28
CA ASP A 46 3.02 3.40 13.67
C ASP A 46 2.33 2.02 13.79
N ILE A 47 2.17 1.35 12.66
CA ILE A 47 1.52 0.04 12.52
C ILE A 47 2.35 -1.05 13.18
N VAL A 48 3.64 -0.82 13.39
CA VAL A 48 4.59 -1.82 13.86
C VAL A 48 5.11 -1.44 15.22
N GLU A 49 4.57 -2.06 16.26
CA GLU A 49 5.21 -2.10 17.56
C GLU A 49 6.49 -2.96 17.46
N GLY A 50 7.64 -2.31 17.35
CA GLY A 50 8.94 -2.95 17.33
C GLY A 50 9.80 -2.48 16.15
N ASN A 51 10.98 -1.99 16.45
CA ASN A 51 11.93 -1.40 15.50
C ASN A 51 12.66 -2.42 14.59
N ASP A 52 12.20 -3.67 14.54
CA ASP A 52 12.95 -4.77 13.93
C ASP A 52 12.47 -5.15 12.50
N LEU A 53 11.49 -4.43 11.94
CA LEU A 53 11.15 -4.62 10.53
C LEU A 53 12.18 -3.91 9.67
N PRO A 54 12.88 -4.62 8.80
CA PRO A 54 13.76 -4.00 7.83
C PRO A 54 12.95 -3.06 6.92
N ASP A 55 13.59 -2.01 6.45
CA ASP A 55 13.01 -1.16 5.43
C ASP A 55 12.86 -1.98 4.16
N PHE A 56 11.63 -2.08 3.66
CA PHE A 56 11.36 -2.76 2.39
C PHE A 56 12.03 -2.04 1.20
N ASN A 57 12.22 -0.75 1.31
CA ASN A 57 13.11 0.04 0.46
C ASN A 57 13.41 1.36 1.21
N PRO A 58 14.66 1.60 1.62
CA PRO A 58 15.02 2.77 2.42
C PRO A 58 14.80 4.12 1.68
N ASP A 59 14.73 4.11 0.36
CA ASP A 59 14.59 5.32 -0.46
C ASP A 59 13.13 5.70 -0.73
N ASP A 60 12.17 4.82 -0.43
CA ASP A 60 10.76 5.09 -0.68
C ASP A 60 10.07 5.75 0.53
N GLU A 61 9.23 6.71 0.25
CA GLU A 61 8.40 7.36 1.26
C GLU A 61 7.03 6.71 1.38
N TYR A 62 6.52 6.70 2.60
CA TYR A 62 5.18 6.20 2.89
C TYR A 62 4.14 7.30 2.72
N LEU A 63 3.02 6.95 2.10
CA LEU A 63 1.84 7.79 2.00
C LEU A 63 0.96 7.59 3.22
N GLN A 64 0.47 8.69 3.78
CA GLN A 64 -0.49 8.61 4.86
C GLN A 64 -1.83 8.05 4.37
N GLU A 65 -2.45 7.17 5.16
CA GLU A 65 -3.73 6.56 4.78
C GLU A 65 -4.85 7.60 4.72
N ILE A 66 -5.63 7.57 3.65
CA ILE A 66 -6.86 8.36 3.52
C ILE A 66 -7.98 7.66 4.29
N LYS A 67 -8.56 8.32 5.29
CA LYS A 67 -9.65 7.75 6.10
C LYS A 67 -11.05 7.98 5.52
N SER A 68 -11.18 8.95 4.62
CA SER A 68 -12.49 9.34 4.05
C SER A 68 -12.37 9.53 2.53
N PRO A 69 -13.43 9.24 1.77
CA PRO A 69 -13.41 9.46 0.33
C PRO A 69 -13.21 10.95 0.00
N ILE A 70 -12.41 11.21 -1.05
CA ILE A 70 -12.16 12.54 -1.57
C ILE A 70 -13.02 12.72 -2.82
N PHE A 71 -13.71 13.86 -2.91
CA PHE A 71 -14.53 14.21 -4.05
C PHE A 71 -13.97 15.44 -4.72
N TYR A 72 -14.12 15.49 -6.03
CA TYR A 72 -13.72 16.57 -6.90
C TYR A 72 -14.86 16.95 -7.84
N ALA A 73 -15.01 18.24 -8.07
CA ALA A 73 -15.89 18.77 -9.10
C ALA A 73 -15.30 20.01 -9.72
N VAL A 74 -15.50 20.20 -11.00
CA VAL A 74 -15.10 21.41 -11.72
C VAL A 74 -16.19 21.86 -12.67
N GLN A 75 -16.48 23.14 -12.67
CA GLN A 75 -17.33 23.77 -13.65
C GLN A 75 -16.55 24.81 -14.43
N LYS A 76 -16.50 24.68 -15.75
CA LYS A 76 -15.79 25.58 -16.66
C LYS A 76 -16.78 26.47 -17.41
N ASN A 77 -16.29 27.60 -17.92
CA ASN A 77 -17.09 28.52 -18.76
C ASN A 77 -18.33 29.08 -18.06
N ILE A 78 -18.21 29.46 -16.80
CA ILE A 78 -19.29 30.08 -16.03
C ILE A 78 -19.58 31.45 -16.61
N ASN A 79 -20.82 31.68 -17.06
CA ASN A 79 -21.27 32.99 -17.48
C ASN A 79 -21.95 33.70 -16.31
N ILE A 80 -21.29 34.73 -15.77
CA ILE A 80 -21.81 35.53 -14.67
C ILE A 80 -22.51 36.75 -15.27
N GLN A 81 -23.81 36.88 -15.05
CA GLN A 81 -24.59 38.05 -15.46
C GLN A 81 -24.68 39.06 -14.30
N THR A 82 -24.35 40.33 -14.58
CA THR A 82 -24.44 41.38 -13.59
C THR A 82 -25.86 41.57 -13.09
N GLY A 83 -26.07 41.56 -11.79
CA GLY A 83 -27.35 41.83 -11.14
C GLY A 83 -28.30 40.61 -11.08
N GLN A 84 -27.87 39.44 -11.48
CA GLN A 84 -28.64 38.20 -11.31
C GLN A 84 -27.86 37.16 -10.52
N PRO A 85 -28.54 36.33 -9.70
CA PRO A 85 -27.90 35.21 -9.02
C PRO A 85 -27.44 34.16 -10.05
N THR A 86 -26.20 33.69 -9.91
CA THR A 86 -25.69 32.56 -10.69
C THR A 86 -25.79 31.30 -9.85
N ILE A 87 -26.53 30.31 -10.35
CA ILE A 87 -26.66 28.99 -9.73
C ILE A 87 -25.59 28.10 -10.35
N LEU A 88 -24.76 27.45 -9.52
CA LEU A 88 -23.76 26.50 -9.95
C LEU A 88 -24.13 25.12 -9.42
N ASP A 89 -24.33 24.18 -10.35
CA ASP A 89 -24.55 22.77 -10.07
C ASP A 89 -23.23 22.01 -10.29
N PHE A 90 -22.80 21.23 -9.29
CA PHE A 90 -21.58 20.46 -9.37
C PHE A 90 -21.90 18.97 -9.38
N ASP A 91 -21.39 18.27 -10.38
CA ASP A 91 -21.34 16.82 -10.41
C ASP A 91 -20.06 16.35 -9.69
N MET A 92 -20.22 15.84 -8.48
CA MET A 92 -19.13 15.43 -7.61
C MET A 92 -18.63 14.04 -8.02
N GLN A 93 -17.36 13.95 -8.38
CA GLN A 93 -16.69 12.70 -8.73
C GLN A 93 -15.72 12.29 -7.62
N ARG A 94 -15.77 11.04 -7.21
CA ARG A 94 -14.82 10.50 -6.23
C ARG A 94 -13.46 10.31 -6.90
N ILE A 95 -12.43 10.94 -6.35
CA ILE A 95 -11.04 10.87 -6.84
C ILE A 95 -10.12 10.04 -5.94
N SER A 96 -10.66 9.38 -4.91
CA SER A 96 -9.94 8.41 -4.12
C SER A 96 -10.50 7.01 -4.34
N GLN A 97 -9.64 6.01 -4.32
CA GLN A 97 -10.00 4.61 -4.55
C GLN A 97 -9.67 3.78 -3.31
N ARG A 98 -10.59 2.92 -2.93
CA ARG A 98 -10.33 1.86 -1.95
C ARG A 98 -10.04 0.57 -2.70
N ILE A 99 -8.86 0.03 -2.48
CA ILE A 99 -8.38 -1.19 -3.12
C ILE A 99 -8.35 -2.27 -2.06
N ASN A 100 -9.15 -3.31 -2.25
CA ASN A 100 -9.20 -4.47 -1.39
C ASN A 100 -8.43 -5.61 -2.08
N ILE A 101 -7.32 -6.03 -1.51
CA ILE A 101 -6.51 -7.13 -2.04
C ILE A 101 -6.74 -8.36 -1.18
N VAL A 102 -7.06 -9.47 -1.84
CA VAL A 102 -7.31 -10.75 -1.20
C VAL A 102 -6.33 -11.77 -1.74
N PHE A 103 -5.67 -12.50 -0.85
CA PHE A 103 -4.82 -13.63 -1.21
C PHE A 103 -4.84 -14.71 -0.13
N ASN A 104 -4.35 -15.88 -0.48
CA ASN A 104 -4.26 -17.00 0.45
C ASN A 104 -2.81 -17.25 0.84
N ILE A 105 -2.60 -17.57 2.13
CA ILE A 105 -1.34 -18.09 2.65
C ILE A 105 -1.57 -19.59 2.90
N ARG A 106 -0.67 -20.43 2.37
CA ARG A 106 -0.67 -21.86 2.60
C ARG A 106 0.59 -22.29 3.33
N THR A 107 0.45 -22.99 4.43
CA THR A 107 1.57 -23.55 5.18
C THR A 107 1.78 -25.01 4.84
N GLU A 108 3.03 -25.43 4.71
CA GLU A 108 3.45 -26.82 4.55
C GLU A 108 4.23 -27.28 5.79
N GLY A 109 4.01 -28.53 6.18
CA GLY A 109 4.61 -29.09 7.39
C GLY A 109 3.78 -28.83 8.64
N ASN A 110 4.45 -28.63 9.78
CA ASN A 110 3.80 -28.55 11.10
C ASN A 110 3.52 -27.11 11.57
N ILE A 111 3.48 -26.13 10.66
CA ILE A 111 3.18 -24.74 11.02
C ILE A 111 1.69 -24.61 11.33
N LYS A 112 1.36 -24.16 12.52
CA LYS A 112 -0.02 -23.94 12.98
C LYS A 112 -0.36 -22.46 12.95
N ARG A 113 -1.65 -22.14 13.18
CA ARG A 113 -2.12 -20.75 13.24
C ARG A 113 -1.40 -19.93 14.31
N GLU A 114 -1.14 -20.52 15.46
CA GLU A 114 -0.44 -19.87 16.57
C GLU A 114 1.05 -19.61 16.30
N ASP A 115 1.61 -20.19 15.26
CA ASP A 115 2.99 -19.96 14.83
C ASP A 115 3.12 -18.78 13.86
N LEU A 116 1.99 -18.23 13.41
CA LEU A 116 1.92 -17.12 12.46
C LEU A 116 1.37 -15.87 13.13
N ALA A 117 2.13 -14.77 13.12
CA ALA A 117 1.57 -13.46 13.42
C ALA A 117 0.75 -12.93 12.24
N ALA A 118 -0.04 -11.89 12.47
CA ALA A 118 -0.71 -11.20 11.38
C ALA A 118 0.34 -10.51 10.48
N PRO A 119 0.24 -10.69 9.16
CA PRO A 119 1.23 -10.13 8.25
C PRO A 119 1.16 -8.60 8.17
N ILE A 120 2.27 -8.00 7.75
CA ILE A 120 2.33 -6.62 7.32
C ILE A 120 2.47 -6.64 5.81
N ILE A 121 1.64 -5.85 5.15
CA ILE A 121 1.57 -5.80 3.70
C ILE A 121 1.94 -4.40 3.23
N GLU A 122 2.81 -4.33 2.25
CA GLU A 122 3.15 -3.08 1.57
C GLU A 122 2.73 -3.13 0.11
N LEU A 123 2.23 -1.99 -0.39
CA LEU A 123 1.91 -1.79 -1.79
C LEU A 123 2.65 -0.56 -2.29
N SER A 124 3.51 -0.74 -3.30
CA SER A 124 4.23 0.35 -3.95
C SER A 124 3.41 0.98 -5.08
N GLY A 125 3.83 2.15 -5.56
CA GLY A 125 3.21 2.80 -6.71
C GLY A 125 1.96 3.64 -6.39
N ALA A 126 1.72 3.96 -5.12
CA ALA A 126 0.61 4.82 -4.72
C ALA A 126 0.83 6.28 -5.15
N CYS A 127 -0.20 6.89 -5.73
CA CYS A 127 -0.18 8.31 -6.09
C CYS A 127 -0.64 9.16 -4.92
N GLY A 128 0.18 10.16 -4.55
CA GLY A 128 -0.12 11.11 -3.50
C GLY A 128 -0.56 12.49 -4.01
N ARG A 129 -0.54 12.74 -5.33
CA ARG A 129 -0.83 14.06 -5.91
C ARG A 129 -1.82 13.98 -7.08
N PHE A 130 -2.72 14.96 -7.13
CA PHE A 130 -3.72 15.10 -8.18
C PHE A 130 -3.76 16.56 -8.68
N ASN A 131 -3.55 16.75 -9.97
CA ASN A 131 -3.64 18.08 -10.58
C ASN A 131 -5.09 18.51 -10.72
N ILE A 132 -5.45 19.63 -10.07
CA ILE A 132 -6.83 20.13 -9.98
C ILE A 132 -7.33 20.62 -11.35
N ALA A 133 -6.50 21.30 -12.12
CA ALA A 133 -6.90 21.89 -13.40
C ALA A 133 -7.09 20.86 -14.50
N ASP A 134 -6.21 19.90 -14.57
CA ASP A 134 -6.18 18.86 -15.61
C ASP A 134 -6.97 17.60 -15.20
N ALA A 135 -7.37 17.50 -13.93
CA ALA A 135 -8.08 16.35 -13.37
C ALA A 135 -7.30 15.02 -13.57
N CYS A 136 -5.99 15.04 -13.41
CA CYS A 136 -5.11 13.88 -13.63
C CYS A 136 -4.17 13.65 -12.43
N LEU A 137 -3.67 12.43 -12.33
CA LEU A 137 -2.66 12.06 -11.34
C LEU A 137 -1.31 12.68 -11.73
N ASP A 138 -0.57 13.13 -10.72
CA ASP A 138 0.84 13.46 -10.86
C ASP A 138 1.66 12.24 -10.38
N THR A 139 2.37 11.63 -11.32
CA THR A 139 3.17 10.41 -11.09
C THR A 139 4.67 10.70 -11.06
N THR A 140 5.06 11.97 -10.93
CA THR A 140 6.47 12.35 -10.79
C THR A 140 7.09 11.79 -9.52
N ARG A 141 6.27 11.51 -8.51
CA ARG A 141 6.64 10.85 -7.28
C ARG A 141 5.57 9.83 -6.90
N LEU A 142 6.00 8.61 -6.65
CA LEU A 142 5.17 7.53 -6.18
C LEU A 142 5.59 7.14 -4.75
N TYR A 143 4.66 6.55 -4.03
CA TYR A 143 4.80 6.27 -2.61
C TYR A 143 4.51 4.80 -2.33
N ARG A 144 4.88 4.35 -1.13
CA ARG A 144 4.44 3.09 -0.55
C ARG A 144 3.27 3.33 0.39
N MET A 145 2.47 2.32 0.55
CA MET A 145 1.45 2.23 1.59
C MET A 145 1.68 0.95 2.35
N ALA A 146 1.57 1.00 3.67
CA ALA A 146 1.69 -0.18 4.52
C ALA A 146 0.39 -0.39 5.29
N HIS A 147 0.02 -1.66 5.47
CA HIS A 147 -1.15 -2.08 6.25
C HIS A 147 -0.78 -3.28 7.12
N GLN A 148 -1.00 -3.15 8.43
CA GLN A 148 -0.94 -4.29 9.32
C GLN A 148 -2.28 -5.00 9.31
N VAL A 149 -2.29 -6.22 8.82
CA VAL A 149 -3.50 -7.04 8.72
C VAL A 149 -4.07 -7.28 10.11
N GLN A 150 -5.36 -6.98 10.28
CA GLN A 150 -6.05 -7.16 11.55
C GLN A 150 -6.44 -8.65 11.76
N PRO A 151 -6.71 -9.09 12.99
CA PRO A 151 -7.05 -10.49 13.25
C PRO A 151 -8.25 -11.02 12.47
N ASP A 152 -9.25 -10.19 12.19
CA ASP A 152 -10.44 -10.51 11.41
C ASP A 152 -10.20 -10.51 9.89
N GLU A 153 -9.12 -9.88 9.46
CA GLU A 153 -8.65 -9.86 8.07
C GLU A 153 -7.73 -11.06 7.75
N PHE A 154 -7.27 -11.80 8.77
CA PHE A 154 -6.40 -12.98 8.63
C PHE A 154 -7.08 -14.22 9.22
N THR A 155 -7.87 -14.89 8.41
CA THR A 155 -8.77 -15.97 8.85
C THR A 155 -8.36 -17.33 8.28
N GLN A 156 -8.43 -18.35 9.11
CA GLN A 156 -8.20 -19.73 8.68
C GLN A 156 -9.42 -20.23 7.87
N THR A 157 -9.17 -20.69 6.65
CA THR A 157 -10.20 -21.20 5.74
C THR A 157 -10.14 -22.71 5.55
N GLY A 158 -9.04 -23.34 5.95
CA GLY A 158 -8.82 -24.79 5.87
C GLY A 158 -7.59 -25.16 6.68
N GLU A 159 -7.26 -26.45 6.72
CA GLU A 159 -6.03 -26.93 7.34
C GLU A 159 -4.82 -26.31 6.60
N GLY A 160 -3.97 -25.59 7.34
CA GLY A 160 -2.79 -24.91 6.79
C GLY A 160 -3.11 -23.85 5.73
N THR A 161 -4.35 -23.39 5.62
CA THR A 161 -4.75 -22.37 4.64
C THR A 161 -5.41 -21.19 5.33
N TYR A 162 -4.90 -20.00 5.05
CA TYR A 162 -5.35 -18.74 5.66
C TYR A 162 -5.66 -17.73 4.56
N ARG A 163 -6.80 -17.10 4.69
CA ARG A 163 -7.20 -15.99 3.80
C ARG A 163 -6.76 -14.69 4.43
N CYS A 164 -6.06 -13.86 3.65
CA CYS A 164 -5.63 -12.53 4.02
C CYS A 164 -6.38 -11.51 3.19
N VAL A 165 -6.88 -10.46 3.86
CA VAL A 165 -7.55 -9.33 3.22
C VAL A 165 -6.83 -8.07 3.66
N VAL A 166 -6.50 -7.20 2.72
CA VAL A 166 -5.85 -5.92 3.01
C VAL A 166 -6.54 -4.81 2.26
N HIS A 167 -6.61 -3.65 2.88
CA HIS A 167 -7.27 -2.47 2.34
C HIS A 167 -6.28 -1.33 2.19
N PHE A 168 -6.27 -0.70 1.01
CA PHE A 168 -5.52 0.52 0.76
C PHE A 168 -6.47 1.59 0.25
N HIS A 169 -6.32 2.82 0.75
CA HIS A 169 -7.13 3.95 0.31
C HIS A 169 -6.22 5.08 -0.17
N THR A 170 -6.23 5.36 -1.47
CA THR A 170 -5.31 6.27 -2.16
C THR A 170 -6.00 7.00 -3.31
N LEU A 171 -5.31 7.96 -3.93
CA LEU A 171 -5.76 8.58 -5.18
C LEU A 171 -5.69 7.61 -6.36
N GLY A 172 -4.79 6.65 -6.32
CA GLY A 172 -4.65 5.62 -7.34
C GLY A 172 -3.33 4.87 -7.20
N VAL A 173 -3.24 3.73 -7.85
CA VAL A 173 -2.03 2.90 -7.89
C VAL A 173 -1.58 2.72 -9.33
N ILE A 174 -0.30 2.95 -9.58
CA ILE A 174 0.33 2.70 -10.86
C ILE A 174 0.83 1.26 -10.87
N PRO A 175 0.36 0.42 -11.80
CA PRO A 175 0.88 -0.93 -11.93
C PRO A 175 2.33 -0.91 -12.44
N SER A 176 3.03 -2.01 -12.28
CA SER A 176 4.36 -2.22 -12.85
C SER A 176 4.36 -2.01 -14.37
N ALA A 177 5.51 -1.66 -14.92
CA ALA A 177 5.68 -1.53 -16.38
C ALA A 177 5.70 -2.88 -17.09
N ALA A 178 6.09 -3.95 -16.40
CA ALA A 178 6.20 -5.29 -16.95
C ALA A 178 5.93 -6.37 -15.88
N LYS A 179 5.49 -7.54 -16.35
CA LYS A 179 5.39 -8.75 -15.53
C LYS A 179 6.79 -9.21 -15.09
N GLY A 180 6.86 -9.87 -13.95
CA GLY A 180 8.09 -10.51 -13.48
C GLY A 180 9.08 -9.59 -12.78
N HIS A 181 8.89 -8.26 -12.80
CA HIS A 181 9.67 -7.36 -11.97
C HIS A 181 9.09 -7.35 -10.55
N LEU A 182 9.94 -7.44 -9.53
CA LEU A 182 9.55 -7.39 -8.12
C LEU A 182 9.96 -6.09 -7.43
N ASN A 183 10.45 -5.13 -8.17
CA ASN A 183 10.75 -3.76 -7.75
C ASN A 183 9.97 -2.74 -8.59
N GLY A 184 9.90 -1.50 -8.09
CA GLY A 184 9.18 -0.42 -8.74
C GLY A 184 7.71 -0.32 -8.30
N PRO A 185 6.85 0.34 -9.10
CA PRO A 185 5.47 0.55 -8.75
C PRO A 185 4.62 -0.71 -8.90
N GLY A 186 3.54 -0.78 -8.11
CA GLY A 186 2.52 -1.82 -8.21
C GLY A 186 2.93 -3.19 -7.66
N ILE A 187 3.98 -3.25 -6.84
CA ILE A 187 4.45 -4.48 -6.21
C ILE A 187 3.81 -4.62 -4.84
N LEU A 188 3.31 -5.81 -4.55
CA LEU A 188 2.80 -6.18 -3.24
C LEU A 188 3.89 -6.97 -2.51
N GLN A 189 4.26 -6.49 -1.32
CA GLN A 189 5.25 -7.15 -0.45
C GLN A 189 4.58 -7.58 0.85
N VAL A 190 5.04 -8.68 1.40
CA VAL A 190 4.56 -9.22 2.67
C VAL A 190 5.73 -9.46 3.61
N ALA A 191 5.59 -9.01 4.85
CA ALA A 191 6.40 -9.43 5.97
C ALA A 191 5.54 -10.26 6.92
N LEU A 192 5.92 -11.50 7.13
CA LEU A 192 5.20 -12.42 8.02
C LEU A 192 6.15 -12.96 9.08
N GLN A 193 5.78 -12.79 10.34
CA GLN A 193 6.52 -13.38 11.44
C GLN A 193 6.08 -14.84 11.63
N VAL A 194 7.04 -15.74 11.54
CA VAL A 194 6.85 -17.17 11.76
C VAL A 194 7.63 -17.60 13.00
N SER A 195 6.96 -18.32 13.90
CA SER A 195 7.54 -18.86 15.12
C SER A 195 7.75 -20.36 14.96
N THR A 196 9.00 -20.81 15.01
CA THR A 196 9.34 -22.23 14.92
C THR A 196 9.94 -22.74 16.23
N PRO A 197 9.70 -23.99 16.65
CA PRO A 197 10.35 -24.54 17.82
C PRO A 197 11.87 -24.51 17.67
N GLN A 198 12.56 -24.06 18.72
CA GLN A 198 14.00 -24.22 18.81
C GLN A 198 14.32 -25.70 19.02
N LEU A 199 15.22 -26.24 18.19
CA LEU A 199 15.65 -27.63 18.30
C LEU A 199 17.04 -27.69 18.96
N ASP A 200 17.26 -28.72 19.79
CA ASP A 200 18.55 -29.06 20.32
C ASP A 200 19.44 -29.81 19.31
N SER A 201 20.63 -30.17 19.69
CA SER A 201 21.58 -30.90 18.82
C SER A 201 21.11 -32.30 18.41
N SER A 202 20.07 -32.83 19.04
CA SER A 202 19.45 -34.12 18.71
C SER A 202 18.23 -33.97 17.80
N GLY A 203 17.79 -32.72 17.55
CA GLY A 203 16.56 -32.40 16.79
C GLY A 203 15.29 -32.43 17.63
N ALA A 204 15.40 -32.50 18.96
CA ALA A 204 14.27 -32.42 19.85
C ALA A 204 13.95 -30.94 20.22
N PRO A 205 12.67 -30.57 20.44
CA PRO A 205 12.33 -29.23 20.88
C PRO A 205 12.97 -28.91 22.24
N VAL A 206 13.61 -27.72 22.30
CA VAL A 206 14.05 -27.16 23.56
C VAL A 206 12.81 -26.69 24.32
N VAL A 207 12.76 -27.03 25.62
CA VAL A 207 11.63 -26.58 26.48
C VAL A 207 12.15 -25.66 27.58
N ASP A 208 11.27 -24.74 28.00
CA ASP A 208 11.50 -23.85 29.14
C ASP A 208 11.36 -24.61 30.49
N GLU A 209 11.51 -23.87 31.59
CA GLU A 209 11.38 -24.43 32.95
C GLU A 209 9.97 -24.96 33.25
N GLU A 210 8.96 -24.50 32.49
CA GLU A 210 7.56 -24.89 32.63
C GLU A 210 7.18 -26.06 31.68
N GLY A 211 8.12 -26.48 30.82
CA GLY A 211 7.94 -27.59 29.87
C GLY A 211 7.34 -27.19 28.53
N ASN A 212 7.21 -25.88 28.24
CA ASN A 212 6.71 -25.39 26.97
C ASN A 212 7.86 -25.32 25.94
N PRO A 213 7.57 -25.62 24.65
CA PRO A 213 8.59 -25.45 23.59
C PRO A 213 9.04 -23.99 23.47
N VAL A 214 10.35 -23.78 23.58
CA VAL A 214 10.97 -22.49 23.26
C VAL A 214 10.85 -22.27 21.75
N LYS A 215 10.30 -21.13 21.34
CA LYS A 215 10.12 -20.79 19.93
C LYS A 215 11.07 -19.66 19.51
N ASN A 216 11.64 -19.80 18.34
CA ASN A 216 12.35 -18.74 17.65
C ASN A 216 11.39 -18.08 16.66
N SER A 217 11.24 -16.78 16.79
CA SER A 217 10.40 -16.00 15.86
C SER A 217 11.29 -15.21 14.91
N ARG A 218 10.99 -15.26 13.62
CA ARG A 218 11.66 -14.47 12.62
C ARG A 218 10.69 -13.97 11.56
N TYR A 219 11.03 -12.88 10.92
CA TYR A 219 10.31 -12.42 9.74
C TYR A 219 10.79 -13.16 8.49
N ILE A 220 9.84 -13.50 7.64
CA ILE A 220 10.05 -13.95 6.27
C ILE A 220 9.39 -12.94 5.33
N TYR A 221 10.03 -12.71 4.21
CA TYR A 221 9.60 -11.69 3.26
C TYR A 221 9.30 -12.31 1.92
N GLY A 222 8.20 -11.86 1.29
CA GLY A 222 7.84 -12.25 -0.04
C GLY A 222 7.30 -11.08 -0.84
N ALA A 223 7.45 -11.16 -2.15
CA ALA A 223 6.90 -10.19 -3.07
C ALA A 223 6.15 -10.88 -4.20
N ILE A 224 5.16 -10.18 -4.73
CA ILE A 224 4.46 -10.56 -5.96
C ILE A 224 4.19 -9.30 -6.78
N ASN A 225 4.27 -9.44 -8.09
CA ASN A 225 3.82 -8.42 -9.02
C ASN A 225 2.41 -8.77 -9.51
N PRO A 226 1.35 -8.17 -8.95
CA PRO A 226 -0.03 -8.40 -9.38
C PRO A 226 -0.37 -7.57 -10.63
N TYR A 227 0.52 -7.58 -11.64
CA TYR A 227 0.38 -6.79 -12.86
C TYR A 227 -0.94 -7.05 -13.59
N ASP A 228 -1.29 -8.31 -13.77
CA ASP A 228 -2.49 -8.70 -14.51
C ASP A 228 -3.75 -8.29 -13.74
N GLU A 229 -3.76 -8.48 -12.45
CA GLU A 229 -4.89 -8.14 -11.57
C GLU A 229 -5.07 -6.62 -11.47
N LEU A 230 -3.98 -5.86 -11.27
CA LEU A 230 -4.02 -4.39 -11.23
C LEU A 230 -4.45 -3.81 -12.59
N THR A 231 -3.94 -4.38 -13.69
CA THR A 231 -4.30 -3.95 -15.04
C THR A 231 -5.75 -4.29 -15.36
N ALA A 232 -6.20 -5.49 -15.02
CA ALA A 232 -7.59 -5.92 -15.20
C ALA A 232 -8.58 -5.08 -14.36
N ALA A 233 -8.17 -4.63 -13.18
CA ALA A 233 -8.96 -3.75 -12.33
C ALA A 233 -9.22 -2.38 -12.96
N GLN A 234 -8.41 -1.97 -13.94
CA GLN A 234 -8.57 -0.72 -14.70
C GLN A 234 -8.69 0.51 -13.79
N LEU A 235 -7.82 0.63 -12.81
CA LEU A 235 -7.82 1.73 -11.83
C LEU A 235 -7.54 3.10 -12.46
N ILE A 236 -6.74 3.09 -13.50
CA ILE A 236 -6.26 4.27 -14.20
C ILE A 236 -6.46 4.15 -15.71
N GLU A 237 -6.40 5.28 -16.39
CA GLU A 237 -6.42 5.39 -17.84
C GLU A 237 -5.33 6.35 -18.31
N VAL A 238 -4.58 5.97 -19.34
CA VAL A 238 -3.57 6.84 -19.93
C VAL A 238 -4.14 7.49 -21.20
N ARG A 239 -4.17 8.82 -21.22
CA ARG A 239 -4.60 9.62 -22.38
C ARG A 239 -3.61 10.78 -22.59
N ASP A 240 -3.11 10.95 -23.80
CA ASP A 240 -2.20 12.05 -24.17
C ASP A 240 -1.00 12.20 -23.24
N GLY A 241 -0.44 11.07 -22.76
CA GLY A 241 0.69 11.05 -21.83
C GLY A 241 0.35 11.45 -20.39
N LYS A 242 -0.92 11.68 -20.06
CA LYS A 242 -1.41 11.93 -18.71
C LYS A 242 -2.14 10.72 -18.16
N ILE A 243 -2.10 10.55 -16.84
CA ILE A 243 -2.75 9.44 -16.14
C ILE A 243 -3.98 9.96 -15.43
N TYR A 244 -5.12 9.39 -15.74
CA TYR A 244 -6.41 9.74 -15.19
C TYR A 244 -6.96 8.61 -14.34
N LEU A 245 -7.69 8.98 -13.28
CA LEU A 245 -8.47 8.01 -12.52
C LEU A 245 -9.71 7.58 -13.28
N ARG A 246 -10.09 6.32 -13.14
CA ARG A 246 -11.41 5.86 -13.56
C ARG A 246 -12.41 6.06 -12.43
N TYR A 247 -13.12 7.14 -12.47
CA TYR A 247 -14.04 7.60 -11.42
C TYR A 247 -15.21 6.65 -11.10
N SER A 248 -15.51 5.70 -11.96
CA SER A 248 -16.57 4.72 -11.75
C SER A 248 -16.26 3.63 -10.75
N LYS A 249 -15.01 3.57 -10.26
CA LYS A 249 -14.53 2.52 -9.35
C LYS A 249 -14.38 3.08 -7.94
N GLU A 250 -15.41 2.91 -7.11
CA GLU A 250 -15.38 3.33 -5.71
C GLU A 250 -14.55 2.37 -4.85
N ASP A 251 -14.90 1.08 -4.92
CA ASP A 251 -14.18 -0.01 -4.25
C ASP A 251 -13.75 -1.05 -5.30
N VAL A 252 -12.48 -1.36 -5.30
CA VAL A 252 -11.89 -2.31 -6.23
C VAL A 252 -11.43 -3.54 -5.48
N ASN A 253 -11.94 -4.70 -5.89
CA ASN A 253 -11.52 -5.97 -5.32
C ASN A 253 -10.53 -6.64 -6.27
N ILE A 254 -9.38 -6.98 -5.74
CA ILE A 254 -8.29 -7.66 -6.43
C ILE A 254 -8.07 -8.99 -5.72
N GLU A 255 -8.21 -10.08 -6.43
CA GLU A 255 -7.96 -11.42 -5.91
C GLU A 255 -6.70 -12.00 -6.54
N ILE A 256 -5.68 -12.21 -5.72
CA ILE A 256 -4.45 -12.89 -6.12
C ILE A 256 -4.71 -14.39 -5.90
N THR A 257 -4.85 -15.11 -7.00
CA THR A 257 -5.23 -16.54 -6.97
C THR A 257 -4.07 -17.45 -6.60
N THR A 258 -2.82 -17.03 -6.87
CA THR A 258 -1.62 -17.77 -6.50
C THR A 258 -1.38 -17.65 -5.00
N PRO A 259 -1.40 -18.74 -4.21
CA PRO A 259 -1.17 -18.66 -2.79
C PRO A 259 0.29 -18.37 -2.46
N LEU A 260 0.51 -17.61 -1.39
CA LEU A 260 1.80 -17.51 -0.74
C LEU A 260 2.06 -18.81 0.03
N VAL A 261 3.06 -19.58 -0.37
CA VAL A 261 3.37 -20.87 0.26
C VAL A 261 4.54 -20.71 1.24
N ILE A 262 4.32 -21.19 2.46
CA ILE A 262 5.32 -21.14 3.53
C ILE A 262 5.66 -22.58 3.94
N LYS A 263 6.95 -22.90 3.94
CA LYS A 263 7.46 -24.18 4.40
C LYS A 263 8.54 -23.96 5.45
N ALA A 264 8.32 -24.48 6.64
CA ALA A 264 9.14 -24.16 7.80
C ALA A 264 9.19 -22.65 8.03
N ASP A 265 10.33 -22.02 7.77
CA ASP A 265 10.59 -20.61 7.99
C ASP A 265 11.00 -19.88 6.68
N GLN A 266 10.51 -20.39 5.54
CA GLN A 266 10.84 -19.86 4.23
C GLN A 266 9.60 -19.75 3.35
N ILE A 267 9.59 -18.77 2.47
CA ILE A 267 8.63 -18.69 1.37
C ILE A 267 9.12 -19.62 0.27
N VAL A 268 8.21 -20.46 -0.21
CA VAL A 268 8.48 -21.35 -1.35
C VAL A 268 8.24 -20.55 -2.63
N PRO A 269 9.27 -20.36 -3.49
CA PRO A 269 9.09 -19.63 -4.72
C PRO A 269 8.08 -20.33 -5.62
N ASN A 270 7.30 -19.55 -6.35
CA ASN A 270 6.43 -20.09 -7.38
C ASN A 270 7.26 -20.53 -8.59
N ASP A 271 7.05 -21.76 -9.06
CA ASP A 271 7.84 -22.37 -10.13
C ASP A 271 7.77 -21.60 -11.47
N THR A 272 6.70 -20.85 -11.69
CA THR A 272 6.55 -20.06 -12.91
C THR A 272 7.27 -18.71 -12.84
N GLY A 273 7.76 -18.33 -11.66
CA GLY A 273 8.33 -16.99 -11.41
C GLY A 273 7.32 -15.84 -11.44
N MET A 274 6.06 -16.12 -11.80
CA MET A 274 4.99 -15.12 -11.93
C MET A 274 4.16 -14.96 -10.65
N GLY A 275 4.38 -15.83 -9.66
CA GLY A 275 3.72 -15.80 -8.37
C GLY A 275 4.60 -15.19 -7.29
N TRP A 276 4.29 -15.56 -6.04
CA TRP A 276 5.06 -15.13 -4.89
C TRP A 276 6.49 -15.66 -4.95
N GLN A 277 7.43 -14.76 -4.69
CA GLN A 277 8.85 -15.05 -4.60
C GLN A 277 9.38 -14.66 -3.22
N PRO A 278 10.38 -15.38 -2.66
CA PRO A 278 11.15 -14.86 -1.55
C PRO A 278 11.75 -13.50 -1.96
N HIS A 279 11.78 -12.57 -1.03
CA HIS A 279 12.33 -11.26 -1.29
C HIS A 279 13.04 -10.78 -0.04
N ASP A 280 14.32 -10.44 -0.15
CA ASP A 280 15.07 -9.80 0.92
C ASP A 280 15.09 -8.28 0.68
N PRO A 281 14.28 -7.53 1.42
CA PRO A 281 14.19 -6.08 1.22
C PRO A 281 15.48 -5.33 1.58
N THR A 282 16.41 -5.99 2.27
CA THR A 282 17.70 -5.41 2.65
C THR A 282 18.80 -5.65 1.61
N ASN A 283 18.55 -6.51 0.62
CA ASN A 283 19.51 -6.83 -0.42
C ASN A 283 19.11 -6.09 -1.73
N PRO A 284 19.83 -5.04 -2.13
CA PRO A 284 19.54 -4.31 -3.36
C PRO A 284 19.73 -5.13 -4.64
N ASP A 285 20.44 -6.27 -4.56
CA ASP A 285 20.68 -7.18 -5.69
C ASP A 285 19.61 -8.29 -5.79
N ASP A 286 18.60 -8.29 -4.90
CA ASP A 286 17.52 -9.28 -4.88
C ASP A 286 16.37 -8.95 -5.86
N ASP A 287 16.67 -8.13 -6.85
CA ASP A 287 15.76 -7.81 -7.95
C ASP A 287 15.65 -9.00 -8.91
N ILE A 288 14.68 -9.87 -8.65
CA ILE A 288 14.38 -10.97 -9.55
C ILE A 288 13.74 -10.40 -10.81
N ILE A 289 14.58 -10.19 -11.85
CA ILE A 289 14.10 -9.94 -13.20
C ILE A 289 13.86 -11.30 -13.83
N ILE A 290 12.60 -11.68 -13.98
CA ILE A 290 12.24 -12.87 -14.74
C ILE A 290 12.07 -12.43 -16.18
N GLU A 291 13.07 -12.74 -17.01
CA GLU A 291 12.95 -12.59 -18.47
C GLU A 291 11.90 -13.60 -18.96
N ILE A 292 10.79 -13.09 -19.53
CA ILE A 292 9.71 -13.87 -20.14
C ILE A 292 9.96 -13.95 -21.64
#